data_62bf3b147de9a7fa0e599d838bacfc52
#
_entry.id   62bf3b147de9a7fa0e599d838bacfc52
#
_cell.length_a   1.000
_cell.length_b   1.000
_cell.length_c   1.000
_cell.angle_alpha   90.00
_cell.angle_beta   90.00
_cell.angle_gamma   90.00
#
_symmetry.space_group_name_H-M   'P 1'
#
loop_
_entity.id
_entity.type
_entity.pdbx_description
1 polymer ?
#
loop_
_entity_poly.entity_id
_entity_poly.type
_entity_poly.pdbx_seq_one_letter_code
_entity_poly.pdbx_strand_id
1 'polypeptide(L)'
;KEANVSIATISYVINNKEENLSKETIERVNAAIKKLNYIPNMSARSLASKKSNLLGVVIPQTEVNKQIMLNNPFYSEFISGIEYTARLEGYHIIMSGVEIDKSYLDISVKRNLDGIIILGMYPQEFYNELKKSQIPIVLVDSYCNDHYFHSVQINDRYGGYIATKYLLEKGHRNIGLVTGKIKKEGVSEKRYLGYKDALAEFKVP
;
A
#
# COMPACT_ATOMS: atom_id res chain seq x y z
N LYS A 1 12.70 -27.53 -27.08
CA LYS A 1 13.40 -28.66 -27.73
C LYS A 1 13.37 -29.90 -26.82
N GLU A 2 13.80 -29.84 -25.56
CA GLU A 2 13.88 -30.98 -24.65
C GLU A 2 12.55 -31.74 -24.46
N ALA A 3 11.44 -31.02 -24.29
CA ALA A 3 10.10 -31.61 -24.13
C ALA A 3 9.42 -31.96 -25.47
N ASN A 4 10.00 -31.61 -26.60
CA ASN A 4 9.49 -31.80 -27.96
C ASN A 4 8.01 -31.35 -28.12
N VAL A 5 7.70 -30.17 -27.60
CA VAL A 5 6.37 -29.53 -27.70
C VAL A 5 6.53 -28.05 -28.08
N SER A 6 5.43 -27.40 -28.44
CA SER A 6 5.40 -25.98 -28.73
C SER A 6 5.63 -25.10 -27.50
N ILE A 7 6.08 -23.87 -27.72
CA ILE A 7 6.22 -22.88 -26.61
C ILE A 7 4.86 -22.63 -25.95
N ALA A 8 3.76 -22.62 -26.71
CA ALA A 8 2.41 -22.47 -26.18
C ALA A 8 2.05 -23.60 -25.21
N THR A 9 2.38 -24.85 -25.57
CA THR A 9 2.15 -26.03 -24.70
C THR A 9 2.92 -25.90 -23.39
N ILE A 10 4.18 -25.49 -23.45
CA ILE A 10 4.99 -25.23 -22.24
C ILE A 10 4.34 -24.14 -21.39
N SER A 11 3.89 -23.04 -22.01
CA SER A 11 3.20 -21.98 -21.32
C SER A 11 1.91 -22.43 -20.64
N TYR A 12 1.13 -23.32 -21.25
CA TYR A 12 -0.08 -23.87 -20.64
C TYR A 12 0.25 -24.69 -19.38
N VAL A 13 1.25 -25.58 -19.44
CA VAL A 13 1.68 -26.35 -18.27
C VAL A 13 2.18 -25.47 -17.15
N ILE A 14 3.06 -24.49 -17.45
CA ILE A 14 3.62 -23.57 -16.44
C ILE A 14 2.54 -22.70 -15.77
N ASN A 15 1.44 -22.40 -16.47
CA ASN A 15 0.35 -21.57 -15.96
C ASN A 15 -0.86 -22.39 -15.46
N ASN A 16 -0.72 -23.71 -15.27
CA ASN A 16 -1.77 -24.64 -14.84
C ASN A 16 -3.05 -24.56 -15.71
N LYS A 17 -2.90 -24.29 -17.01
CA LYS A 17 -3.98 -24.29 -17.99
C LYS A 17 -3.97 -25.60 -18.80
N GLU A 18 -4.09 -26.71 -18.09
CA GLU A 18 -3.84 -28.06 -18.61
C GLU A 18 -5.07 -28.73 -19.23
N GLU A 19 -6.24 -28.07 -19.21
CA GLU A 19 -7.55 -28.65 -19.58
C GLU A 19 -7.57 -29.33 -20.95
N ASN A 20 -6.73 -28.90 -21.89
CA ASN A 20 -6.66 -29.41 -23.24
C ASN A 20 -5.37 -30.17 -23.56
N LEU A 21 -4.62 -30.60 -22.54
CA LEU A 21 -3.34 -31.29 -22.68
C LEU A 21 -3.48 -32.74 -22.20
N SER A 22 -2.80 -33.66 -22.88
CA SER A 22 -2.72 -35.05 -22.40
C SER A 22 -1.81 -35.14 -21.17
N LYS A 23 -2.10 -36.06 -20.25
CA LYS A 23 -1.26 -36.34 -19.07
C LYS A 23 0.20 -36.60 -19.44
N GLU A 24 0.42 -37.39 -20.50
CA GLU A 24 1.76 -37.69 -21.02
C GLU A 24 2.51 -36.39 -21.44
N THR A 25 1.82 -35.45 -22.07
CA THR A 25 2.42 -34.16 -22.46
C THR A 25 2.80 -33.33 -21.25
N ILE A 26 1.94 -33.28 -20.22
CA ILE A 26 2.19 -32.56 -18.97
C ILE A 26 3.40 -33.16 -18.24
N GLU A 27 3.44 -34.49 -18.09
CA GLU A 27 4.56 -35.19 -17.45
C GLU A 27 5.89 -34.96 -18.18
N ARG A 28 5.88 -35.01 -19.51
CA ARG A 28 7.07 -34.75 -20.34
C ARG A 28 7.59 -33.33 -20.19
N VAL A 29 6.70 -32.33 -20.15
CA VAL A 29 7.07 -30.95 -19.95
C VAL A 29 7.63 -30.75 -18.52
N ASN A 30 6.97 -31.28 -17.50
CA ASN A 30 7.42 -31.18 -16.13
C ASN A 30 8.78 -31.87 -15.90
N ALA A 31 9.03 -33.02 -16.53
CA ALA A 31 10.32 -33.67 -16.50
C ALA A 31 11.43 -32.81 -17.15
N ALA A 32 11.13 -32.17 -18.29
CA ALA A 32 12.06 -31.26 -18.94
C ALA A 32 12.35 -30.00 -18.10
N ILE A 33 11.33 -29.40 -17.47
CA ILE A 33 11.48 -28.28 -16.54
C ILE A 33 12.41 -28.66 -15.38
N LYS A 34 12.18 -29.81 -14.77
CA LYS A 34 12.99 -30.32 -13.66
C LYS A 34 14.44 -30.63 -14.11
N LYS A 35 14.61 -31.29 -15.24
CA LYS A 35 15.94 -31.64 -15.78
C LYS A 35 16.79 -30.40 -16.10
N LEU A 36 16.16 -29.34 -16.62
CA LEU A 36 16.84 -28.10 -17.00
C LEU A 36 16.94 -27.08 -15.87
N ASN A 37 16.42 -27.38 -14.67
CA ASN A 37 16.28 -26.44 -13.58
C ASN A 37 15.66 -25.11 -14.07
N TYR A 38 14.65 -25.22 -14.97
CA TYR A 38 14.08 -24.04 -15.60
C TYR A 38 13.22 -23.26 -14.61
N ILE A 39 13.62 -22.02 -14.35
CA ILE A 39 12.84 -21.05 -13.58
C ILE A 39 12.21 -20.08 -14.59
N PRO A 40 10.85 -19.94 -14.59
CA PRO A 40 10.18 -19.01 -15.46
C PRO A 40 10.69 -17.57 -15.24
N ASN A 41 11.07 -16.91 -16.32
CA ASN A 41 11.48 -15.51 -16.24
C ASN A 41 10.26 -14.62 -16.02
N MET A 42 10.13 -14.10 -14.80
CA MET A 42 8.99 -13.25 -14.41
C MET A 42 8.91 -11.97 -15.23
N SER A 43 10.06 -11.37 -15.61
CA SER A 43 10.08 -10.17 -16.47
C SER A 43 9.52 -10.44 -17.86
N ALA A 44 9.83 -11.60 -18.45
CA ALA A 44 9.26 -12.00 -19.75
C ALA A 44 7.76 -12.28 -19.64
N ARG A 45 7.30 -12.85 -18.53
CA ARG A 45 5.86 -13.07 -18.26
C ARG A 45 5.11 -11.76 -18.07
N SER A 46 5.64 -10.83 -17.29
CA SER A 46 5.02 -9.53 -17.05
C SER A 46 4.89 -8.72 -18.34
N LEU A 47 5.88 -8.81 -19.24
CA LEU A 47 5.83 -8.17 -20.55
C LEU A 47 4.68 -8.74 -21.41
N ALA A 48 4.49 -10.05 -21.39
CA ALA A 48 3.46 -10.73 -22.17
C ALA A 48 2.04 -10.52 -21.59
N SER A 49 1.89 -10.53 -20.27
CA SER A 49 0.63 -10.37 -19.56
C SER A 49 0.24 -8.93 -19.27
N LYS A 50 1.18 -7.98 -19.42
CA LYS A 50 1.08 -6.59 -18.95
C LYS A 50 0.79 -6.49 -17.44
N LYS A 51 1.13 -7.53 -16.67
CA LYS A 51 1.01 -7.59 -15.21
C LYS A 51 2.31 -8.07 -14.61
N SER A 52 2.78 -7.35 -13.61
CA SER A 52 3.98 -7.71 -12.85
C SER A 52 3.69 -8.55 -11.61
N ASN A 53 2.46 -8.49 -11.10
CA ASN A 53 2.02 -8.96 -9.79
C ASN A 53 2.83 -8.31 -8.66
N LEU A 54 3.25 -7.06 -8.85
CA LEU A 54 3.97 -6.26 -7.87
C LEU A 54 3.16 -5.04 -7.48
N LEU A 55 3.02 -4.81 -6.17
CA LEU A 55 2.47 -3.60 -5.59
C LEU A 55 3.58 -2.81 -4.88
N GLY A 56 3.59 -1.49 -5.09
CA GLY A 56 4.46 -0.59 -4.35
C GLY A 56 3.83 -0.16 -3.03
N VAL A 57 4.57 -0.18 -1.94
CA VAL A 57 4.17 0.43 -0.67
C VAL A 57 5.14 1.56 -0.36
N VAL A 58 4.63 2.79 -0.37
CA VAL A 58 5.41 4.00 -0.14
C VAL A 58 5.14 4.52 1.26
N ILE A 59 6.20 4.73 2.02
CA ILE A 59 6.15 5.24 3.39
C ILE A 59 6.88 6.58 3.43
N PRO A 60 6.25 7.64 3.98
CA PRO A 60 6.89 8.94 4.06
C PRO A 60 8.08 8.89 5.02
N GLN A 61 9.19 9.43 4.61
CA GLN A 61 10.28 9.79 5.51
C GLN A 61 10.08 11.24 5.93
N THR A 62 9.55 11.43 7.12
CA THR A 62 9.26 12.76 7.67
C THR A 62 10.51 13.50 8.13
N GLU A 63 11.66 12.83 8.18
CA GLU A 63 12.95 13.38 8.58
C GLU A 63 14.05 12.91 7.63
N VAL A 64 14.92 13.85 7.24
CA VAL A 64 16.05 13.58 6.34
C VAL A 64 17.00 12.55 6.97
N ASN A 65 17.46 11.58 6.17
CA ASN A 65 18.40 10.53 6.54
C ASN A 65 17.94 9.56 7.66
N LYS A 66 16.64 9.41 7.91
CA LYS A 66 16.15 8.41 8.86
C LYS A 66 15.71 7.12 8.17
N GLN A 67 15.80 6.03 8.91
CA GLN A 67 15.32 4.72 8.49
C GLN A 67 13.79 4.73 8.34
N ILE A 68 13.26 3.82 7.53
CA ILE A 68 11.82 3.56 7.43
C ILE A 68 11.28 3.27 8.83
N MET A 69 10.19 3.93 9.22
CA MET A 69 9.62 3.86 10.58
C MET A 69 8.90 2.52 10.87
N LEU A 70 9.55 1.40 10.60
CA LEU A 70 8.99 0.06 10.88
C LEU A 70 8.86 -0.23 12.38
N ASN A 71 9.57 0.49 13.21
CA ASN A 71 9.44 0.40 14.67
C ASN A 71 8.16 1.08 15.20
N ASN A 72 7.47 1.85 14.38
CA ASN A 72 6.17 2.42 14.73
C ASN A 72 5.09 1.37 14.48
N PRO A 73 4.33 0.93 15.51
CA PRO A 73 3.29 -0.08 15.39
C PRO A 73 2.25 0.24 14.29
N PHE A 74 1.94 1.52 14.09
CA PHE A 74 1.03 1.95 13.02
C PHE A 74 1.49 1.46 11.65
N TYR A 75 2.75 1.73 11.28
CA TYR A 75 3.26 1.32 9.96
C TYR A 75 3.46 -0.18 9.86
N SER A 76 3.97 -0.83 10.90
CA SER A 76 4.19 -2.28 10.88
C SER A 76 2.89 -3.07 10.76
N GLU A 77 1.82 -2.68 11.45
CA GLU A 77 0.50 -3.30 11.34
C GLU A 77 -0.11 -3.11 9.94
N PHE A 78 -0.03 -1.89 9.40
CA PHE A 78 -0.50 -1.63 8.03
C PHE A 78 0.24 -2.47 7.00
N ILE A 79 1.56 -2.49 7.05
CA ILE A 79 2.39 -3.27 6.12
C ILE A 79 2.09 -4.75 6.23
N SER A 80 1.93 -5.25 7.45
CA SER A 80 1.57 -6.65 7.71
C SER A 80 0.23 -7.02 7.08
N GLY A 81 -0.79 -6.16 7.23
CA GLY A 81 -2.10 -6.35 6.61
C GLY A 81 -2.07 -6.28 5.09
N ILE A 82 -1.31 -5.34 4.54
CA ILE A 82 -1.12 -5.20 3.08
C ILE A 82 -0.41 -6.43 2.51
N GLU A 83 0.69 -6.87 3.13
CA GLU A 83 1.44 -8.06 2.68
C GLU A 83 0.56 -9.30 2.70
N TYR A 84 -0.11 -9.54 3.81
CA TYR A 84 -0.98 -10.70 3.97
C TYR A 84 -2.03 -10.77 2.86
N THR A 85 -2.75 -9.66 2.63
CA THR A 85 -3.82 -9.61 1.61
C THR A 85 -3.24 -9.71 0.20
N ALA A 86 -2.18 -8.97 -0.09
CA ALA A 86 -1.51 -9.02 -1.40
C ALA A 86 -1.05 -10.43 -1.75
N ARG A 87 -0.46 -11.15 -0.80
CA ARG A 87 0.00 -12.52 -0.98
C ARG A 87 -1.14 -13.51 -1.24
N LEU A 88 -2.30 -13.35 -0.59
CA LEU A 88 -3.49 -14.15 -0.86
C LEU A 88 -4.01 -13.94 -2.29
N GLU A 89 -3.88 -12.72 -2.82
CA GLU A 89 -4.28 -12.35 -4.18
C GLU A 89 -3.17 -12.60 -5.23
N GLY A 90 -2.07 -13.25 -4.84
CA GLY A 90 -0.96 -13.57 -5.74
C GLY A 90 -0.06 -12.39 -6.10
N TYR A 91 -0.08 -11.32 -5.30
CA TYR A 91 0.82 -10.18 -5.43
C TYR A 91 1.98 -10.25 -4.45
N HIS A 92 3.08 -9.61 -4.81
CA HIS A 92 4.19 -9.32 -3.91
C HIS A 92 4.30 -7.81 -3.68
N ILE A 93 4.84 -7.40 -2.53
CA ILE A 93 5.04 -6.00 -2.23
C ILE A 93 6.50 -5.58 -2.37
N ILE A 94 6.71 -4.37 -2.88
CA ILE A 94 7.98 -3.67 -2.86
C ILE A 94 7.82 -2.44 -1.99
N MET A 95 8.56 -2.39 -0.87
CA MET A 95 8.56 -1.23 0.01
C MET A 95 9.62 -0.22 -0.40
N SER A 96 9.25 1.06 -0.30
CA SER A 96 10.19 2.15 -0.42
C SER A 96 9.88 3.26 0.58
N GLY A 97 10.92 3.69 1.30
CA GLY A 97 10.90 4.96 1.98
C GLY A 97 11.19 6.07 0.97
N VAL A 98 10.47 7.17 1.02
CA VAL A 98 10.70 8.28 0.11
C VAL A 98 10.96 9.56 0.89
N GLU A 99 12.09 10.19 0.59
CA GLU A 99 12.42 11.53 1.09
C GLU A 99 11.53 12.57 0.40
N ILE A 100 11.15 13.60 1.16
CA ILE A 100 10.16 14.61 0.74
C ILE A 100 10.52 15.31 -0.58
N ASP A 101 11.81 15.32 -0.95
CA ASP A 101 12.34 16.06 -2.09
C ASP A 101 12.59 15.20 -3.35
N LYS A 102 12.21 13.92 -3.34
CA LYS A 102 12.45 13.01 -4.48
C LYS A 102 11.18 12.59 -5.19
N SER A 103 11.27 12.41 -6.52
CA SER A 103 10.16 11.91 -7.32
C SER A 103 9.75 10.50 -6.92
N TYR A 104 8.48 10.34 -6.62
CA TYR A 104 7.86 9.08 -6.19
C TYR A 104 7.44 8.21 -7.39
N LEU A 105 7.29 8.80 -8.56
CA LEU A 105 6.96 8.09 -9.79
C LEU A 105 8.10 7.21 -10.29
N ASP A 106 9.33 7.53 -9.94
CA ASP A 106 10.52 6.76 -10.31
C ASP A 106 10.41 5.28 -9.90
N ILE A 107 9.80 4.99 -8.76
CA ILE A 107 9.64 3.61 -8.27
C ILE A 107 8.63 2.85 -9.13
N SER A 108 7.49 3.47 -9.45
CA SER A 108 6.43 2.84 -10.22
C SER A 108 6.85 2.54 -11.65
N VAL A 109 7.48 3.51 -12.30
CA VAL A 109 7.95 3.40 -13.69
C VAL A 109 9.11 2.42 -13.81
N LYS A 110 10.12 2.54 -12.94
CA LYS A 110 11.32 1.69 -13.00
C LYS A 110 11.05 0.23 -12.64
N ARG A 111 9.98 -0.07 -11.90
CA ARG A 111 9.67 -1.42 -11.40
C ARG A 111 8.46 -2.07 -12.06
N ASN A 112 7.80 -1.38 -13.00
CA ASN A 112 6.60 -1.90 -13.67
C ASN A 112 5.55 -2.42 -12.66
N LEU A 113 5.16 -1.56 -11.68
CA LEU A 113 4.21 -1.92 -10.65
C LEU A 113 2.77 -1.94 -11.20
N ASP A 114 1.93 -2.83 -10.71
CA ASP A 114 0.52 -2.91 -11.06
C ASP A 114 -0.34 -1.93 -10.25
N GLY A 115 0.18 -1.44 -9.12
CA GLY A 115 -0.47 -0.46 -8.27
C GLY A 115 0.46 0.06 -7.17
N ILE A 116 0.05 1.17 -6.52
CA ILE A 116 0.81 1.78 -5.44
C ILE A 116 -0.11 2.08 -4.26
N ILE A 117 0.35 1.75 -3.06
CA ILE A 117 -0.27 2.12 -1.79
C ILE A 117 0.66 3.12 -1.11
N ILE A 118 0.13 4.30 -0.79
CA ILE A 118 0.90 5.39 -0.21
C ILE A 118 0.37 5.67 1.18
N LEU A 119 1.24 5.53 2.18
CA LEU A 119 0.89 5.77 3.58
C LEU A 119 1.28 7.18 4.00
N GLY A 120 0.39 7.85 4.75
CA GLY A 120 0.64 9.14 5.37
C GLY A 120 0.39 10.34 4.48
N MET A 121 0.86 11.51 4.95
CA MET A 121 0.57 12.81 4.34
C MET A 121 1.79 13.38 3.64
N TYR A 122 1.52 14.02 2.50
CA TYR A 122 2.53 14.63 1.64
C TYR A 122 2.16 16.06 1.27
N PRO A 123 3.10 16.88 0.77
CA PRO A 123 2.80 18.19 0.18
C PRO A 123 1.87 18.08 -1.03
N GLN A 124 1.13 19.15 -1.34
CA GLN A 124 0.16 19.16 -2.46
C GLN A 124 0.83 18.89 -3.81
N GLU A 125 2.06 19.34 -3.99
CA GLU A 125 2.85 19.12 -5.20
C GLU A 125 3.04 17.64 -5.51
N PHE A 126 3.20 16.82 -4.47
CA PHE A 126 3.29 15.37 -4.57
C PHE A 126 2.04 14.75 -5.20
N TYR A 127 0.85 15.13 -4.74
CA TYR A 127 -0.40 14.62 -5.29
C TYR A 127 -0.59 15.04 -6.75
N ASN A 128 -0.16 16.24 -7.11
CA ASN A 128 -0.19 16.72 -8.48
C ASN A 128 0.76 15.92 -9.40
N GLU A 129 1.90 15.48 -8.88
CA GLU A 129 2.81 14.59 -9.61
C GLU A 129 2.20 13.19 -9.78
N LEU A 130 1.61 12.62 -8.73
CA LEU A 130 0.96 11.32 -8.77
C LEU A 130 -0.15 11.21 -9.81
N LYS A 131 -0.90 12.28 -10.06
CA LYS A 131 -1.94 12.32 -11.10
C LYS A 131 -1.41 12.08 -12.52
N LYS A 132 -0.12 12.27 -12.75
CA LYS A 132 0.51 11.96 -14.04
C LYS A 132 0.77 10.47 -14.21
N SER A 133 0.66 9.68 -13.14
CA SER A 133 0.79 8.24 -13.18
C SER A 133 -0.44 7.60 -13.81
N GLN A 134 -0.24 6.58 -14.63
CA GLN A 134 -1.32 5.75 -15.17
C GLN A 134 -1.59 4.51 -14.31
N ILE A 135 -0.92 4.42 -13.17
CA ILE A 135 -1.00 3.28 -12.26
C ILE A 135 -2.06 3.57 -11.19
N PRO A 136 -2.90 2.58 -10.82
CA PRO A 136 -3.83 2.73 -9.70
C PRO A 136 -3.12 3.10 -8.40
N ILE A 137 -3.64 4.11 -7.69
CA ILE A 137 -3.04 4.62 -6.45
C ILE A 137 -4.10 4.63 -5.36
N VAL A 138 -3.74 4.07 -4.21
CA VAL A 138 -4.52 4.11 -2.98
C VAL A 138 -3.74 4.91 -1.93
N LEU A 139 -4.38 5.93 -1.38
CA LEU A 139 -3.83 6.73 -0.28
C LEU A 139 -4.35 6.18 1.04
N VAL A 140 -3.47 6.02 2.02
CA VAL A 140 -3.83 5.55 3.37
C VAL A 140 -3.45 6.61 4.39
N ASP A 141 -4.41 6.96 5.25
CA ASP A 141 -4.25 7.98 6.29
C ASP A 141 -3.78 9.33 5.72
N SER A 142 -4.27 9.65 4.52
CA SER A 142 -4.01 10.89 3.81
C SER A 142 -5.31 11.65 3.62
N TYR A 143 -5.40 12.88 4.15
CA TYR A 143 -6.58 13.74 4.00
C TYR A 143 -6.59 14.51 2.67
N CYS A 144 -6.20 13.84 1.58
CA CYS A 144 -6.31 14.39 0.24
C CYS A 144 -7.78 14.33 -0.23
N ASN A 145 -8.40 15.49 -0.44
CA ASN A 145 -9.78 15.59 -0.91
C ASN A 145 -9.90 15.53 -2.44
N ASP A 146 -9.00 14.84 -3.11
CA ASP A 146 -8.98 14.74 -4.55
C ASP A 146 -9.61 13.41 -5.00
N HIS A 147 -10.73 13.52 -5.72
CA HIS A 147 -11.49 12.38 -6.23
C HIS A 147 -10.72 11.48 -7.22
N TYR A 148 -9.56 11.91 -7.66
CA TYR A 148 -8.68 11.09 -8.50
C TYR A 148 -8.15 9.87 -7.75
N PHE A 149 -7.97 9.97 -6.44
CA PHE A 149 -7.39 8.91 -5.62
C PHE A 149 -8.45 8.14 -4.85
N HIS A 150 -8.25 6.82 -4.76
CA HIS A 150 -8.92 6.04 -3.73
C HIS A 150 -8.22 6.28 -2.40
N SER A 151 -8.98 6.46 -1.33
CA SER A 151 -8.41 6.68 0.00
C SER A 151 -9.02 5.74 1.04
N VAL A 152 -8.18 5.30 1.97
CA VAL A 152 -8.56 4.54 3.16
C VAL A 152 -8.13 5.35 4.37
N GLN A 153 -9.09 5.74 5.20
CA GLN A 153 -8.83 6.58 6.37
C GLN A 153 -9.86 6.31 7.47
N ILE A 154 -9.50 6.65 8.69
CA ILE A 154 -10.43 6.66 9.84
C ILE A 154 -10.95 8.08 10.08
N ASN A 155 -12.04 8.19 10.84
CA ASN A 155 -12.54 9.50 11.26
C ASN A 155 -11.82 9.99 12.51
N ASP A 156 -10.63 10.57 12.33
CA ASP A 156 -9.79 11.08 13.43
C ASP A 156 -10.47 12.17 14.27
N ARG A 157 -11.31 13.03 13.66
CA ARG A 157 -12.07 14.02 14.40
C ARG A 157 -13.05 13.35 15.36
N TYR A 158 -13.77 12.35 14.86
CA TYR A 158 -14.67 11.57 15.70
C TYR A 158 -13.91 10.79 16.78
N GLY A 159 -12.74 10.23 16.44
CA GLY A 159 -11.86 9.56 17.41
C GLY A 159 -11.47 10.48 18.59
N GLY A 160 -11.02 11.70 18.28
CA GLY A 160 -10.71 12.71 19.29
C GLY A 160 -11.93 13.10 20.12
N TYR A 161 -13.09 13.24 19.46
CA TYR A 161 -14.35 13.54 20.13
C TYR A 161 -14.79 12.46 21.12
N ILE A 162 -14.87 11.18 20.70
CA ILE A 162 -15.35 10.10 21.57
C ILE A 162 -14.41 9.85 22.76
N ALA A 163 -13.10 9.96 22.57
CA ALA A 163 -12.13 9.81 23.65
C ALA A 163 -12.30 10.90 24.72
N THR A 164 -12.46 12.14 24.30
CA THR A 164 -12.66 13.28 25.18
C THR A 164 -14.02 13.22 25.87
N LYS A 165 -15.09 12.92 25.10
CA LYS A 165 -16.43 12.74 25.62
C LYS A 165 -16.49 11.69 26.73
N TYR A 166 -15.83 10.55 26.52
CA TYR A 166 -15.76 9.50 27.54
C TYR A 166 -15.21 10.03 28.88
N LEU A 167 -14.12 10.81 28.83
CA LEU A 167 -13.56 11.41 30.06
C LEU A 167 -14.53 12.41 30.71
N LEU A 168 -15.21 13.22 29.90
CA LEU A 168 -16.20 14.18 30.38
C LEU A 168 -17.39 13.50 31.03
N GLU A 169 -17.88 12.40 30.47
CA GLU A 169 -18.95 11.56 31.04
C GLU A 169 -18.54 10.91 32.35
N LYS A 170 -17.24 10.62 32.54
CA LYS A 170 -16.69 10.13 33.84
C LYS A 170 -16.48 11.25 34.87
N GLY A 171 -16.86 12.48 34.56
CA GLY A 171 -16.79 13.61 35.49
C GLY A 171 -15.52 14.43 35.43
N HIS A 172 -14.55 14.07 34.58
CA HIS A 172 -13.35 14.87 34.41
C HIS A 172 -13.70 16.22 33.75
N ARG A 173 -13.04 17.30 34.18
CA ARG A 173 -13.24 18.65 33.62
C ARG A 173 -11.91 19.30 33.21
N ASN A 174 -10.81 18.88 33.79
CA ASN A 174 -9.47 19.34 33.45
C ASN A 174 -8.80 18.27 32.58
N ILE A 175 -8.97 18.36 31.26
CA ILE A 175 -8.49 17.37 30.30
C ILE A 175 -7.43 18.02 29.42
N GLY A 176 -6.21 17.49 29.46
CA GLY A 176 -5.12 17.93 28.58
C GLY A 176 -5.01 17.03 27.36
N LEU A 177 -4.71 17.65 26.20
CA LEU A 177 -4.38 16.93 24.97
C LEU A 177 -2.89 17.06 24.67
N VAL A 178 -2.19 15.91 24.59
CA VAL A 178 -0.79 15.84 24.16
C VAL A 178 -0.77 15.30 22.73
N THR A 179 -0.17 16.04 21.81
CA THR A 179 -0.08 15.67 20.40
C THR A 179 1.25 16.12 19.80
N GLY A 180 1.60 15.58 18.64
CA GLY A 180 2.70 16.10 17.84
C GLY A 180 2.37 17.47 17.22
N LYS A 181 3.27 17.99 16.39
CA LYS A 181 3.05 19.27 15.70
C LYS A 181 1.75 19.22 14.89
N ILE A 182 0.85 20.13 15.18
CA ILE A 182 -0.42 20.26 14.44
C ILE A 182 -0.10 20.86 13.06
N LYS A 183 -0.38 20.09 12.02
CA LYS A 183 -0.33 20.53 10.63
C LYS A 183 -1.76 20.71 10.13
N LYS A 184 -1.99 21.75 9.32
CA LYS A 184 -3.27 21.99 8.68
C LYS A 184 -3.70 20.75 7.87
N GLU A 185 -4.98 20.38 7.97
CA GLU A 185 -5.58 19.18 7.34
C GLU A 185 -4.92 17.86 7.77
N GLY A 186 -4.17 17.84 8.87
CA GLY A 186 -3.50 16.64 9.37
C GLY A 186 -4.28 15.89 10.43
N VAL A 187 -3.87 14.65 10.69
CA VAL A 187 -4.42 13.75 11.72
C VAL A 187 -4.49 14.45 13.09
N SER A 188 -3.38 15.07 13.52
CA SER A 188 -3.33 15.77 14.82
C SER A 188 -4.31 16.93 14.91
N GLU A 189 -4.52 17.67 13.83
CA GLU A 189 -5.52 18.73 13.78
C GLU A 189 -6.94 18.16 13.87
N LYS A 190 -7.25 17.10 13.13
CA LYS A 190 -8.57 16.47 13.18
C LYS A 190 -8.89 15.98 14.60
N ARG A 191 -7.96 15.27 15.24
CA ARG A 191 -8.11 14.83 16.64
C ARG A 191 -8.29 15.99 17.61
N TYR A 192 -7.51 17.08 17.43
CA TYR A 192 -7.64 18.29 18.24
C TYR A 192 -9.03 18.95 18.05
N LEU A 193 -9.53 19.02 16.83
CA LEU A 193 -10.87 19.55 16.57
C LEU A 193 -11.94 18.70 17.25
N GLY A 194 -11.83 17.35 17.21
CA GLY A 194 -12.74 16.46 17.91
C GLY A 194 -12.69 16.64 19.44
N TYR A 195 -11.50 16.82 20.00
CA TYR A 195 -11.34 17.18 21.41
C TYR A 195 -12.09 18.47 21.75
N LYS A 196 -11.93 19.52 20.95
CA LYS A 196 -12.65 20.80 21.14
C LYS A 196 -14.16 20.66 21.00
N ASP A 197 -14.64 19.84 20.06
CA ASP A 197 -16.06 19.59 19.86
C ASP A 197 -16.69 18.99 21.14
N ALA A 198 -16.03 18.03 21.76
CA ALA A 198 -16.51 17.41 22.98
C ALA A 198 -16.50 18.38 24.17
N LEU A 199 -15.44 19.19 24.35
CA LEU A 199 -15.42 20.23 25.39
C LEU A 199 -16.54 21.23 25.23
N ALA A 200 -16.79 21.68 23.99
CA ALA A 200 -17.88 22.62 23.70
C ALA A 200 -19.25 22.04 24.01
N GLU A 201 -19.51 20.77 23.65
CA GLU A 201 -20.78 20.08 23.97
C GLU A 201 -21.05 20.05 25.48
N PHE A 202 -20.02 19.78 26.27
CA PHE A 202 -20.11 19.72 27.73
C PHE A 202 -19.91 21.07 28.43
N LYS A 203 -19.80 22.17 27.66
CA LYS A 203 -19.58 23.53 28.16
C LYS A 203 -18.36 23.64 29.10
N VAL A 204 -17.31 22.91 28.80
CA VAL A 204 -16.02 22.98 29.47
C VAL A 204 -15.12 23.93 28.67
N PRO A 205 -14.49 24.95 29.30
CA PRO A 205 -13.68 25.94 28.62
C PRO A 205 -12.38 25.35 27.99
#